data_91bb0be1f859aca2bb812da149792277
#
_entry.id   91bb0be1f859aca2bb812da149792277
#
_cell.length_a   1.000
_cell.length_b   1.000
_cell.length_c   1.000
_cell.angle_alpha   90.00
_cell.angle_beta   90.00
_cell.angle_gamma   90.00
#
_symmetry.space_group_name_H-M   'P 1'
#
loop_
_entity.id
_entity.type
_entity.pdbx_description
1 polymer ?
#
loop_
_entity_poly.entity_id
_entity_poly.type
_entity_poly.pdbx_seq_one_letter_code
_entity_poly.pdbx_strand_id
1 'polypeptide(L)'
;QLHPTVGLVEILDEILGAVDVFELRPRIGMASSALAHRIPESEKVGNIVVSAAWAVVGRWREAYDEQDVARAGSLLERMGLVGMVDRTWGTLSEGECKRVEIARALMTDPELLLLDEPAAGLDLAGREQLVEVLSAIFTDPDAPASVLVTHHLEEIPAGVTHALVMAEGRIVAAGPVETTLTSEVLSGAFGMPLTVSHVDGRWNARAAH
;
A
#
# COMPACT_ATOMS: atom_id res chain seq x y z
N GLN A 1 1.07 10.21 -14.66
CA GLN A 1 1.63 11.04 -13.58
C GLN A 1 1.02 12.43 -13.67
N LEU A 2 0.51 12.93 -12.55
CA LEU A 2 0.10 14.33 -12.44
C LEU A 2 1.36 15.12 -12.02
N HIS A 3 1.77 16.06 -12.85
CA HIS A 3 2.80 17.02 -12.48
C HIS A 3 2.15 18.13 -11.63
N PRO A 4 2.80 18.62 -10.57
CA PRO A 4 2.27 19.73 -9.80
C PRO A 4 2.16 20.97 -10.72
N THR A 5 1.04 21.68 -10.62
CA THR A 5 0.84 22.93 -11.38
C THR A 5 1.78 24.02 -10.88
N VAL A 6 2.08 24.00 -9.58
CA VAL A 6 3.03 24.90 -8.88
C VAL A 6 3.65 24.12 -7.73
N GLY A 7 4.96 24.28 -7.52
CA GLY A 7 5.69 23.64 -6.43
C GLY A 7 6.75 22.66 -6.94
N LEU A 8 7.52 22.13 -5.99
CA LEU A 8 8.56 21.14 -6.21
C LEU A 8 8.14 19.87 -5.48
N VAL A 9 8.29 18.72 -6.14
CA VAL A 9 8.11 17.40 -5.53
C VAL A 9 9.44 16.68 -5.56
N GLU A 10 9.88 16.25 -4.40
CA GLU A 10 11.09 15.46 -4.20
C GLU A 10 10.72 14.11 -3.59
N ILE A 11 11.26 13.03 -4.16
CA ILE A 11 11.03 11.65 -3.71
C ILE A 11 12.38 10.93 -3.75
N LEU A 12 12.81 10.34 -2.63
CA LEU A 12 14.10 9.63 -2.52
C LEU A 12 15.29 10.49 -2.98
N ASP A 13 15.31 11.76 -2.54
CA ASP A 13 16.29 12.79 -2.89
C ASP A 13 16.31 13.18 -4.39
N GLU A 14 15.28 12.75 -5.14
CA GLU A 14 15.17 13.04 -6.58
C GLU A 14 14.03 14.03 -6.86
N ILE A 15 14.31 15.04 -7.66
CA ILE A 15 13.31 16.05 -8.06
C ILE A 15 12.51 15.52 -9.26
N LEU A 16 11.18 15.39 -9.10
CA LEU A 16 10.31 14.98 -10.19
C LEU A 16 10.37 16.00 -11.36
N GLY A 17 10.73 15.48 -12.54
CA GLY A 17 10.93 16.27 -13.74
C GLY A 17 12.41 16.57 -14.05
N ALA A 18 13.32 16.35 -13.11
CA ALA A 18 14.77 16.42 -13.33
C ALA A 18 15.41 15.02 -13.43
N VAL A 19 14.83 14.02 -12.76
CA VAL A 19 15.28 12.61 -12.81
C VAL A 19 14.60 11.84 -13.95
N ASP A 20 15.30 10.85 -14.51
CA ASP A 20 14.67 9.88 -15.41
C ASP A 20 13.67 9.02 -14.63
N VAL A 21 12.42 9.07 -15.05
CA VAL A 21 11.32 8.30 -14.43
C VAL A 21 11.58 6.79 -14.48
N PHE A 22 12.32 6.30 -15.48
CA PHE A 22 12.68 4.88 -15.60
C PHE A 22 13.69 4.44 -14.53
N GLU A 23 14.54 5.35 -14.03
CA GLU A 23 15.46 5.09 -12.92
C GLU A 23 14.75 5.15 -11.57
N LEU A 24 13.76 6.04 -11.42
CA LEU A 24 13.03 6.21 -10.16
C LEU A 24 11.97 5.12 -9.94
N ARG A 25 11.30 4.66 -11.00
CA ARG A 25 10.20 3.68 -10.91
C ARG A 25 10.52 2.39 -10.16
N PRO A 26 11.67 1.72 -10.38
CA PRO A 26 11.99 0.48 -9.66
C PRO A 26 12.18 0.69 -8.16
N ARG A 27 12.55 1.90 -7.74
CA ARG A 27 12.77 2.27 -6.35
C ARG A 27 11.48 2.54 -5.57
N ILE A 28 10.34 2.62 -6.28
CA ILE A 28 9.03 2.92 -5.68
C ILE A 28 8.06 1.77 -5.97
N GLY A 29 7.66 1.05 -4.94
CA GLY A 29 6.54 0.12 -5.00
C GLY A 29 5.21 0.86 -4.81
N MET A 30 4.23 0.59 -5.66
CA MET A 30 2.92 1.21 -5.54
C MET A 30 1.80 0.18 -5.70
N ALA A 31 0.89 0.16 -4.73
CA ALA A 31 -0.38 -0.56 -4.83
C ALA A 31 -1.54 0.44 -4.81
N SER A 32 -2.37 0.39 -5.85
CA SER A 32 -3.56 1.25 -5.98
C SER A 32 -4.59 0.59 -6.90
N SER A 33 -5.87 0.88 -6.69
CA SER A 33 -6.97 0.37 -7.50
C SER A 33 -6.83 0.71 -8.99
N ALA A 34 -6.20 1.84 -9.33
CA ALA A 34 -5.96 2.25 -10.72
C ALA A 34 -5.07 1.27 -11.49
N LEU A 35 -4.14 0.58 -10.79
CA LEU A 35 -3.30 -0.45 -11.40
C LEU A 35 -4.07 -1.77 -11.58
N ALA A 36 -4.87 -2.16 -10.60
CA ALA A 36 -5.67 -3.38 -10.61
C ALA A 36 -6.56 -3.49 -11.86
N HIS A 37 -7.23 -2.41 -12.23
CA HIS A 37 -8.08 -2.34 -13.43
C HIS A 37 -7.37 -2.59 -14.76
N ARG A 38 -6.04 -2.59 -14.79
CA ARG A 38 -5.24 -2.86 -15.99
C ARG A 38 -4.79 -4.30 -16.10
N ILE A 39 -5.01 -5.11 -15.08
CA ILE A 39 -4.63 -6.53 -15.05
C ILE A 39 -5.72 -7.34 -15.77
N PRO A 40 -5.37 -8.11 -16.82
CA PRO A 40 -6.34 -8.98 -17.48
C PRO A 40 -6.86 -10.07 -16.54
N GLU A 41 -8.16 -10.36 -16.57
CA GLU A 41 -8.77 -11.39 -15.72
C GLU A 41 -8.16 -12.79 -15.93
N SER A 42 -7.66 -13.08 -17.13
CA SER A 42 -7.02 -14.36 -17.48
C SER A 42 -5.56 -14.46 -17.06
N GLU A 43 -4.95 -13.37 -16.53
CA GLU A 43 -3.54 -13.39 -16.16
C GLU A 43 -3.32 -14.21 -14.88
N LYS A 44 -2.21 -14.95 -14.84
CA LYS A 44 -1.85 -15.75 -13.67
C LYS A 44 -1.25 -14.87 -12.57
N VAL A 45 -1.59 -15.19 -11.33
CA VAL A 45 -1.10 -14.48 -10.13
C VAL A 45 0.44 -14.40 -10.09
N GLY A 46 1.14 -15.51 -10.33
CA GLY A 46 2.60 -15.51 -10.39
C GLY A 46 3.15 -14.58 -11.47
N ASN A 47 2.50 -14.53 -12.64
CA ASN A 47 2.91 -13.64 -13.72
C ASN A 47 2.68 -12.15 -13.38
N ILE A 48 1.59 -11.84 -12.66
CA ILE A 48 1.31 -10.47 -12.19
C ILE A 48 2.42 -9.97 -11.30
N VAL A 49 2.86 -10.80 -10.35
CA VAL A 49 3.91 -10.41 -9.40
C VAL A 49 5.27 -10.32 -10.10
N VAL A 50 5.70 -11.37 -10.80
CA VAL A 50 7.02 -11.43 -11.43
C VAL A 50 7.21 -10.34 -12.48
N SER A 51 6.15 -9.95 -13.19
CA SER A 51 6.22 -8.91 -14.24
C SER A 51 6.56 -7.52 -13.71
N ALA A 52 6.44 -7.29 -12.40
CA ALA A 52 6.86 -6.03 -11.79
C ALA A 52 8.38 -5.79 -11.88
N ALA A 53 9.19 -6.85 -11.92
CA ALA A 53 10.65 -6.74 -12.11
C ALA A 53 11.03 -5.92 -13.36
N TRP A 54 10.17 -5.91 -14.37
CA TRP A 54 10.35 -5.16 -15.63
C TRP A 54 9.41 -3.95 -15.76
N ALA A 55 8.74 -3.57 -14.67
CA ALA A 55 7.76 -2.48 -14.62
C ALA A 55 6.61 -2.61 -15.64
N VAL A 56 6.27 -3.84 -16.07
CA VAL A 56 5.15 -4.16 -16.97
C VAL A 56 4.00 -4.84 -16.21
N VAL A 57 2.83 -4.90 -16.82
CA VAL A 57 1.65 -5.59 -16.27
C VAL A 57 1.39 -6.85 -17.08
N GLY A 58 1.50 -8.03 -16.41
CA GLY A 58 1.39 -9.34 -17.05
C GLY A 58 2.69 -9.77 -17.75
N ARG A 59 2.79 -11.09 -17.97
CA ARG A 59 3.98 -11.68 -18.59
C ARG A 59 3.96 -11.50 -20.10
N TRP A 60 4.98 -10.81 -20.63
CA TRP A 60 5.18 -10.66 -22.06
C TRP A 60 6.32 -11.57 -22.55
N ARG A 61 7.30 -10.99 -23.27
CA ARG A 61 8.43 -11.72 -23.88
C ARG A 61 9.70 -11.69 -23.03
N GLU A 62 9.64 -11.05 -21.88
CA GLU A 62 10.77 -10.91 -20.96
C GLU A 62 11.17 -12.29 -20.41
N ALA A 63 12.48 -12.51 -20.31
CA ALA A 63 13.02 -13.66 -19.62
C ALA A 63 13.11 -13.34 -18.12
N TYR A 64 12.40 -14.11 -17.31
CA TYR A 64 12.51 -14.08 -15.86
C TYR A 64 13.44 -15.22 -15.45
N ASP A 65 14.40 -14.92 -14.60
CA ASP A 65 15.29 -15.94 -14.07
C ASP A 65 14.64 -16.72 -12.90
N GLU A 66 15.34 -17.75 -12.41
CA GLU A 66 14.84 -18.57 -11.31
C GLU A 66 14.73 -17.76 -9.99
N GLN A 67 15.54 -16.71 -9.82
CA GLN A 67 15.52 -15.86 -8.64
C GLN A 67 14.28 -14.96 -8.64
N ASP A 68 13.92 -14.39 -9.79
CA ASP A 68 12.68 -13.61 -9.95
C ASP A 68 11.44 -14.45 -9.60
N VAL A 69 11.39 -15.67 -10.13
CA VAL A 69 10.27 -16.58 -9.88
C VAL A 69 10.21 -17.02 -8.40
N ALA A 70 11.34 -17.33 -7.80
CA ALA A 70 11.43 -17.70 -6.39
C ALA A 70 11.01 -16.52 -5.49
N ARG A 71 11.46 -15.29 -5.80
CA ARG A 71 11.08 -14.08 -5.08
C ARG A 71 9.58 -13.82 -5.16
N ALA A 72 8.98 -13.91 -6.35
CA ALA A 72 7.54 -13.76 -6.52
C ALA A 72 6.75 -14.79 -5.69
N GLY A 73 7.21 -16.05 -5.66
CA GLY A 73 6.63 -17.09 -4.81
C GLY A 73 6.70 -16.75 -3.32
N SER A 74 7.87 -16.35 -2.83
CA SER A 74 8.08 -15.94 -1.43
C SER A 74 7.22 -14.73 -1.03
N LEU A 75 7.07 -13.74 -1.91
CA LEU A 75 6.20 -12.59 -1.66
C LEU A 75 4.73 -13.01 -1.57
N LEU A 76 4.27 -13.90 -2.43
CA LEU A 76 2.91 -14.44 -2.35
C LEU A 76 2.68 -15.23 -1.04
N GLU A 77 3.66 -16.00 -0.58
CA GLU A 77 3.59 -16.69 0.71
C GLU A 77 3.49 -15.70 1.87
N ARG A 78 4.30 -14.63 1.89
CA ARG A 78 4.23 -13.55 2.88
C ARG A 78 2.86 -12.85 2.90
N MET A 79 2.16 -12.81 1.77
CA MET A 79 0.80 -12.27 1.65
C MET A 79 -0.29 -13.29 2.02
N GLY A 80 0.06 -14.49 2.49
CA GLY A 80 -0.90 -15.55 2.80
C GLY A 80 -1.59 -16.15 1.57
N LEU A 81 -0.94 -16.11 0.40
CA LEU A 81 -1.46 -16.57 -0.89
C LEU A 81 -0.77 -17.87 -1.36
N VAL A 82 -0.47 -18.76 -0.40
CA VAL A 82 0.17 -20.05 -0.67
C VAL A 82 -0.64 -20.86 -1.68
N GLY A 83 0.04 -21.41 -2.72
CA GLY A 83 -0.58 -22.24 -3.75
C GLY A 83 -1.42 -21.49 -4.78
N MET A 84 -1.41 -20.15 -4.77
CA MET A 84 -2.21 -19.34 -5.70
C MET A 84 -1.46 -18.90 -6.97
N VAL A 85 -0.19 -19.28 -7.12
CA VAL A 85 0.68 -18.86 -8.24
C VAL A 85 0.04 -19.09 -9.62
N ASP A 86 -0.64 -20.23 -9.80
CA ASP A 86 -1.28 -20.63 -11.06
C ASP A 86 -2.75 -20.20 -11.18
N ARG A 87 -3.36 -19.61 -10.15
CA ARG A 87 -4.72 -19.10 -10.25
C ARG A 87 -4.76 -17.87 -11.16
N THR A 88 -5.90 -17.65 -11.81
CA THR A 88 -6.13 -16.48 -12.65
C THR A 88 -6.71 -15.33 -11.84
N TRP A 89 -6.32 -14.10 -12.18
CA TRP A 89 -6.73 -12.86 -11.52
C TRP A 89 -8.24 -12.76 -11.31
N GLY A 90 -9.02 -13.01 -12.36
CA GLY A 90 -10.48 -12.92 -12.31
C GLY A 90 -11.18 -13.94 -11.40
N THR A 91 -10.43 -14.91 -10.81
CA THR A 91 -10.98 -15.90 -9.86
C THR A 91 -10.68 -15.56 -8.41
N LEU A 92 -9.98 -14.47 -8.16
CA LEU A 92 -9.60 -14.04 -6.82
C LEU A 92 -10.73 -13.24 -6.15
N SER A 93 -10.82 -13.34 -4.83
CA SER A 93 -11.59 -12.39 -4.03
C SER A 93 -10.90 -11.02 -4.02
N GLU A 94 -11.66 -9.96 -3.69
CA GLU A 94 -11.12 -8.60 -3.58
C GLU A 94 -9.91 -8.54 -2.64
N GLY A 95 -9.98 -9.20 -1.47
CA GLY A 95 -8.88 -9.24 -0.51
C GLY A 95 -7.65 -10.00 -1.03
N GLU A 96 -7.83 -11.07 -1.81
CA GLU A 96 -6.73 -11.75 -2.49
C GLU A 96 -6.10 -10.83 -3.55
N CYS A 97 -6.91 -10.12 -4.32
CA CYS A 97 -6.44 -9.14 -5.30
C CYS A 97 -5.55 -8.07 -4.65
N LYS A 98 -6.01 -7.46 -3.55
CA LYS A 98 -5.23 -6.46 -2.81
C LYS A 98 -3.89 -6.99 -2.32
N ARG A 99 -3.85 -8.21 -1.81
CA ARG A 99 -2.59 -8.83 -1.36
C ARG A 99 -1.65 -9.16 -2.53
N VAL A 100 -2.17 -9.56 -3.69
CA VAL A 100 -1.36 -9.72 -4.92
C VAL A 100 -0.78 -8.39 -5.38
N GLU A 101 -1.55 -7.28 -5.33
CA GLU A 101 -1.07 -5.94 -5.66
C GLU A 101 0.10 -5.51 -4.77
N ILE A 102 0.03 -5.81 -3.46
CA ILE A 102 1.11 -5.49 -2.51
C ILE A 102 2.33 -6.38 -2.77
N ALA A 103 2.15 -7.70 -3.00
CA ALA A 103 3.24 -8.60 -3.40
C ALA A 103 3.95 -8.06 -4.65
N ARG A 104 3.16 -7.62 -5.63
CA ARG A 104 3.68 -7.01 -6.86
C ARG A 104 4.45 -5.72 -6.59
N ALA A 105 3.97 -4.87 -5.70
CA ALA A 105 4.64 -3.61 -5.34
C ALA A 105 5.99 -3.85 -4.64
N LEU A 106 6.15 -4.95 -3.93
CA LEU A 106 7.39 -5.35 -3.24
C LEU A 106 8.37 -6.12 -4.15
N MET A 107 7.99 -6.47 -5.38
CA MET A 107 8.81 -7.34 -6.25
C MET A 107 10.17 -6.72 -6.60
N THR A 108 10.23 -5.42 -6.82
CA THR A 108 11.46 -4.69 -7.21
C THR A 108 12.38 -4.35 -6.04
N ASP A 109 12.07 -4.80 -4.82
CA ASP A 109 12.79 -4.41 -3.61
C ASP A 109 12.84 -2.88 -3.42
N PRO A 110 11.70 -2.21 -3.40
CA PRO A 110 11.64 -0.77 -3.45
C PRO A 110 12.19 -0.13 -2.16
N GLU A 111 12.71 1.09 -2.27
CA GLU A 111 13.09 1.92 -1.13
C GLU A 111 11.87 2.59 -0.49
N LEU A 112 10.81 2.80 -1.26
CA LEU A 112 9.56 3.42 -0.83
C LEU A 112 8.36 2.58 -1.28
N LEU A 113 7.47 2.23 -0.34
CA LEU A 113 6.19 1.57 -0.61
C LEU A 113 5.04 2.56 -0.42
N LEU A 114 4.26 2.77 -1.47
CA LEU A 114 3.06 3.62 -1.45
C LEU A 114 1.80 2.75 -1.54
N LEU A 115 0.96 2.83 -0.54
CA LEU A 115 -0.31 2.12 -0.45
C LEU A 115 -1.46 3.12 -0.42
N ASP A 116 -2.21 3.19 -1.52
CA ASP A 116 -3.31 4.14 -1.69
C ASP A 116 -4.64 3.42 -1.51
N GLU A 117 -5.28 3.62 -0.34
CA GLU A 117 -6.52 2.97 0.09
C GLU A 117 -6.53 1.44 -0.14
N PRO A 118 -5.54 0.69 0.38
CA PRO A 118 -5.38 -0.72 0.05
C PRO A 118 -6.52 -1.60 0.58
N ALA A 119 -7.27 -1.16 1.58
CA ALA A 119 -8.40 -1.90 2.15
C ALA A 119 -9.76 -1.46 1.59
N ALA A 120 -9.79 -0.52 0.64
CA ALA A 120 -11.05 -0.06 0.05
C ALA A 120 -11.82 -1.21 -0.61
N GLY A 121 -13.11 -1.32 -0.29
CA GLY A 121 -14.01 -2.35 -0.84
C GLY A 121 -13.97 -3.70 -0.11
N LEU A 122 -13.08 -3.89 0.87
CA LEU A 122 -13.00 -5.14 1.61
C LEU A 122 -14.11 -5.26 2.65
N ASP A 123 -14.58 -6.49 2.83
CA ASP A 123 -15.37 -6.85 4.00
C ASP A 123 -14.51 -6.86 5.28
N LEU A 124 -15.13 -7.04 6.43
CA LEU A 124 -14.45 -7.04 7.71
C LEU A 124 -13.31 -8.07 7.76
N ALA A 125 -13.55 -9.30 7.29
CA ALA A 125 -12.55 -10.37 7.36
C ALA A 125 -11.36 -10.09 6.42
N GLY A 126 -11.62 -9.64 5.20
CA GLY A 126 -10.59 -9.25 4.24
C GLY A 126 -9.74 -8.07 4.72
N ARG A 127 -10.38 -7.06 5.35
CA ARG A 127 -9.68 -5.93 5.96
C ARG A 127 -8.76 -6.38 7.10
N GLU A 128 -9.26 -7.21 8.03
CA GLU A 128 -8.45 -7.68 9.16
C GLU A 128 -7.25 -8.50 8.70
N GLN A 129 -7.44 -9.40 7.72
CA GLN A 129 -6.32 -10.15 7.12
C GLN A 129 -5.30 -9.23 6.45
N LEU A 130 -5.76 -8.18 5.76
CA LEU A 130 -4.87 -7.22 5.13
C LEU A 130 -4.08 -6.42 6.17
N VAL A 131 -4.73 -5.95 7.23
CA VAL A 131 -4.08 -5.21 8.33
C VAL A 131 -3.04 -6.08 9.04
N GLU A 132 -3.29 -7.38 9.22
CA GLU A 132 -2.32 -8.33 9.78
C GLU A 132 -1.07 -8.44 8.88
N VAL A 133 -1.26 -8.62 7.57
CA VAL A 133 -0.17 -8.66 6.59
C VAL A 133 0.62 -7.35 6.57
N LEU A 134 -0.05 -6.21 6.55
CA LEU A 134 0.60 -4.90 6.59
C LEU A 134 1.35 -4.68 7.90
N SER A 135 0.82 -5.14 9.03
CA SER A 135 1.51 -5.06 10.33
C SER A 135 2.82 -5.84 10.33
N ALA A 136 2.83 -7.02 9.71
CA ALA A 136 4.07 -7.80 9.56
C ALA A 136 5.11 -7.07 8.68
N ILE A 137 4.67 -6.35 7.63
CA ILE A 137 5.57 -5.55 6.79
C ILE A 137 6.09 -4.33 7.57
N PHE A 138 5.20 -3.54 8.20
CA PHE A 138 5.56 -2.28 8.86
C PHE A 138 6.40 -2.45 10.13
N THR A 139 6.42 -3.65 10.72
CA THR A 139 7.26 -3.99 11.87
C THR A 139 8.58 -4.69 11.48
N ASP A 140 8.75 -5.06 10.22
CA ASP A 140 9.98 -5.67 9.70
C ASP A 140 11.08 -4.58 9.61
N PRO A 141 12.23 -4.73 10.30
CA PRO A 141 13.30 -3.72 10.26
C PRO A 141 13.94 -3.55 8.87
N ASP A 142 13.81 -4.56 8.00
CA ASP A 142 14.34 -4.54 6.64
C ASP A 142 13.28 -4.07 5.61
N ALA A 143 12.10 -3.66 6.07
CA ALA A 143 11.05 -3.18 5.18
C ALA A 143 11.37 -1.80 4.57
N PRO A 144 10.84 -1.51 3.36
CA PRO A 144 10.96 -0.18 2.76
C PRO A 144 10.27 0.89 3.61
N ALA A 145 10.72 2.14 3.48
CA ALA A 145 9.95 3.27 3.98
C ALA A 145 8.53 3.20 3.38
N SER A 146 7.49 3.29 4.22
CA SER A 146 6.13 3.01 3.76
C SER A 146 5.19 4.17 4.06
N VAL A 147 4.35 4.50 3.09
CA VAL A 147 3.26 5.47 3.22
C VAL A 147 1.94 4.77 2.94
N LEU A 148 1.05 4.78 3.94
CA LEU A 148 -0.32 4.31 3.84
C LEU A 148 -1.27 5.49 3.77
N VAL A 149 -2.04 5.60 2.72
CA VAL A 149 -3.16 6.55 2.60
C VAL A 149 -4.45 5.81 2.91
N THR A 150 -5.18 6.29 3.91
CA THR A 150 -6.50 5.76 4.28
C THR A 150 -7.35 6.85 4.92
N HIS A 151 -8.66 6.68 4.89
CA HIS A 151 -9.63 7.49 5.62
C HIS A 151 -10.31 6.72 6.76
N HIS A 152 -9.84 5.51 7.06
CA HIS A 152 -10.33 4.63 8.12
C HIS A 152 -9.23 4.34 9.15
N LEU A 153 -9.45 4.68 10.42
CA LEU A 153 -8.47 4.43 11.48
C LEU A 153 -8.23 2.94 11.72
N GLU A 154 -9.25 2.13 11.53
CA GLU A 154 -9.22 0.68 11.72
C GLU A 154 -8.26 -0.03 10.73
N GLU A 155 -7.89 0.66 9.65
CA GLU A 155 -6.97 0.14 8.65
C GLU A 155 -5.49 0.41 8.97
N ILE A 156 -5.21 1.19 10.01
CA ILE A 156 -3.85 1.53 10.42
C ILE A 156 -3.21 0.28 11.06
N PRO A 157 -2.15 -0.28 10.43
CA PRO A 157 -1.46 -1.45 10.96
C PRO A 157 -0.55 -1.11 12.13
N ALA A 158 -0.16 -2.12 12.90
CA ALA A 158 0.94 -1.97 13.84
C ALA A 158 2.23 -1.58 13.10
N GLY A 159 3.13 -0.86 13.79
CA GLY A 159 4.39 -0.39 13.19
C GLY A 159 4.33 0.98 12.54
N VAL A 160 3.15 1.58 12.35
CA VAL A 160 3.03 2.97 11.91
C VAL A 160 3.59 3.90 12.99
N THR A 161 4.58 4.70 12.63
CA THR A 161 5.29 5.58 13.57
C THR A 161 4.80 7.02 13.54
N HIS A 162 4.39 7.51 12.38
CA HIS A 162 3.96 8.89 12.16
C HIS A 162 2.64 8.94 11.41
N ALA A 163 1.89 10.00 11.63
CA ALA A 163 0.68 10.30 10.90
C ALA A 163 0.69 11.74 10.37
N LEU A 164 0.01 11.93 9.25
CA LEU A 164 -0.27 13.23 8.66
C LEU A 164 -1.78 13.29 8.40
N VAL A 165 -2.44 14.27 9.00
CA VAL A 165 -3.89 14.47 8.85
C VAL A 165 -4.12 15.64 7.91
N MET A 166 -4.97 15.41 6.89
CA MET A 166 -5.32 16.42 5.90
C MET A 166 -6.82 16.74 5.97
N ALA A 167 -7.13 18.01 5.85
CA ALA A 167 -8.50 18.50 5.66
C ALA A 167 -8.49 19.68 4.69
N GLU A 168 -9.48 19.76 3.82
CA GLU A 168 -9.65 20.87 2.84
C GLU A 168 -8.38 21.16 2.01
N GLY A 169 -7.64 20.10 1.64
CA GLY A 169 -6.42 20.19 0.85
C GLY A 169 -5.21 20.76 1.62
N ARG A 170 -5.26 20.80 2.95
CA ARG A 170 -4.18 21.29 3.82
C ARG A 170 -3.80 20.25 4.87
N ILE A 171 -2.54 20.29 5.29
CA ILE A 171 -2.08 19.53 6.45
C ILE A 171 -2.58 20.26 7.69
N VAL A 172 -3.37 19.56 8.52
CA VAL A 172 -3.90 20.09 9.79
C VAL A 172 -3.13 19.57 11.00
N ALA A 173 -2.49 18.41 10.90
CA ALA A 173 -1.59 17.87 11.90
C ALA A 173 -0.59 16.91 11.25
N ALA A 174 0.64 16.85 11.79
CA ALA A 174 1.65 15.88 11.38
C ALA A 174 2.61 15.63 12.56
N GLY A 175 3.04 14.37 12.73
CA GLY A 175 3.97 13.99 13.81
C GLY A 175 3.84 12.54 14.22
N PRO A 176 4.37 12.15 15.39
CA PRO A 176 4.21 10.80 15.93
C PRO A 176 2.74 10.41 16.01
N VAL A 177 2.43 9.17 15.62
CA VAL A 177 1.04 8.69 15.46
C VAL A 177 0.21 8.88 16.74
N GLU A 178 0.77 8.59 17.90
CA GLU A 178 0.12 8.69 19.21
C GLU A 178 -0.34 10.12 19.56
N THR A 179 0.41 11.12 19.13
CA THR A 179 0.13 12.54 19.42
C THR A 179 -0.65 13.22 18.31
N THR A 180 -0.71 12.63 17.13
CA THR A 180 -1.37 13.18 15.95
C THR A 180 -2.80 12.64 15.80
N LEU A 181 -3.05 11.36 16.05
CA LEU A 181 -4.37 10.75 15.94
C LEU A 181 -5.16 10.90 17.26
N THR A 182 -5.49 12.14 17.62
CA THR A 182 -6.27 12.44 18.81
C THR A 182 -7.73 12.77 18.49
N SER A 183 -8.62 12.63 19.49
CA SER A 183 -10.02 13.03 19.36
C SER A 183 -10.18 14.48 18.93
N GLU A 184 -9.34 15.38 19.44
CA GLU A 184 -9.36 16.82 19.11
C GLU A 184 -8.99 17.08 17.66
N VAL A 185 -7.84 16.53 17.21
CA VAL A 185 -7.35 16.71 15.84
C VAL A 185 -8.35 16.14 14.82
N LEU A 186 -8.84 14.92 15.05
CA LEU A 186 -9.75 14.28 14.11
C LEU A 186 -11.13 14.90 14.13
N SER A 187 -11.64 15.36 15.30
CA SER A 187 -12.90 16.12 15.35
C SER A 187 -12.81 17.40 14.52
N GLY A 188 -11.68 18.11 14.61
CA GLY A 188 -11.44 19.31 13.80
C GLY A 188 -11.36 18.98 12.30
N ALA A 189 -10.62 17.94 11.93
CA ALA A 189 -10.45 17.55 10.54
C ALA A 189 -11.74 17.09 9.87
N PHE A 190 -12.58 16.33 10.57
CA PHE A 190 -13.84 15.78 10.06
C PHE A 190 -15.05 16.71 10.30
N GLY A 191 -14.88 17.80 11.04
CA GLY A 191 -15.96 18.76 11.32
C GLY A 191 -17.09 18.21 12.20
N MET A 192 -16.83 17.17 13.00
CA MET A 192 -17.80 16.55 13.92
C MET A 192 -17.12 16.02 15.16
N PRO A 193 -17.80 15.98 16.32
CA PRO A 193 -17.25 15.38 17.54
C PRO A 193 -16.94 13.91 17.36
N LEU A 194 -15.67 13.51 17.58
CA LEU A 194 -15.19 12.14 17.52
C LEU A 194 -14.50 11.74 18.82
N THR A 195 -14.65 10.48 19.19
CA THR A 195 -13.84 9.82 20.20
C THR A 195 -12.91 8.85 19.50
N VAL A 196 -11.60 9.07 19.64
CA VAL A 196 -10.56 8.16 19.14
C VAL A 196 -10.09 7.29 20.28
N SER A 197 -9.86 6.03 20.01
CA SER A 197 -9.27 5.07 20.96
C SER A 197 -8.18 4.25 20.29
N HIS A 198 -7.14 3.92 21.07
CA HIS A 198 -6.07 3.00 20.68
C HIS A 198 -6.06 1.88 21.72
N VAL A 199 -6.53 0.71 21.34
CA VAL A 199 -6.69 -0.45 22.24
C VAL A 199 -6.09 -1.67 21.56
N ASP A 200 -5.28 -2.43 22.28
CA ASP A 200 -4.61 -3.65 21.79
C ASP A 200 -3.85 -3.43 20.46
N GLY A 201 -3.21 -2.25 20.31
CA GLY A 201 -2.47 -1.89 19.12
C GLY A 201 -3.34 -1.50 17.90
N ARG A 202 -4.65 -1.33 18.09
CA ARG A 202 -5.60 -0.97 17.03
C ARG A 202 -6.24 0.38 17.29
N TRP A 203 -6.27 1.18 16.23
CA TRP A 203 -6.94 2.48 16.23
C TRP A 203 -8.42 2.32 15.87
N ASN A 204 -9.26 3.12 16.51
CA ASN A 204 -10.69 3.20 16.21
C ASN A 204 -11.20 4.61 16.45
N ALA A 205 -12.19 5.05 15.66
CA ALA A 205 -12.92 6.29 15.90
C ALA A 205 -14.42 6.06 15.81
N ARG A 206 -15.15 6.79 16.65
CA ARG A 206 -16.62 6.81 16.63
C ARG A 206 -17.15 8.19 16.95
N ALA A 207 -18.38 8.50 16.51
CA ALA A 207 -19.03 9.73 16.91
C ALA A 207 -19.11 9.83 18.44
N ALA A 208 -18.76 11.00 18.98
CA ALA A 208 -18.99 11.33 20.40
C ALA A 208 -20.45 11.76 20.58
N HIS A 209 -21.10 11.26 21.63
CA HIS A 209 -22.48 11.62 22.01
C HIS A 209 -22.46 12.56 23.21
#